data_3c3d458ef6143c78fea2e2c89524595a
#
_entry.id   3c3d458ef6143c78fea2e2c89524595a
#
_cell.length_a   1.000
_cell.length_b   1.000
_cell.length_c   1.000
_cell.angle_alpha   90.00
_cell.angle_beta   90.00
_cell.angle_gamma   90.00
#
_symmetry.space_group_name_H-M   'P 1'
#
loop_
_entity.id
_entity.type
_entity.pdbx_description
1 polymer ?
#
loop_
_entity_poly.entity_id
_entity_poly.type
_entity_poly.pdbx_seq_one_letter_code
_entity_poly.pdbx_strand_id
1 'polypeptide(L)'
;MIYNYYPGCTLSTKAQKLDMAARRAAEALGFPLVELPEWQCCGAVYPMAPDAIAERLSAVRALAAAKAKGGVLVTLCSACHHVLKRVNHDMATKPEIAAKVNAYLQLEEPYQGETQVLHYLEVLRDHIGWGNLAKQVKNPLKGRLVGGYYGCMLLRPGRVMTMDDPERPRILEDFLKALGATPVEYGMRNECCAGYLAVTQKDLCQRMVGEIKGNAAGCGAQELITACPLCAYNLVANAEANTIPVAYFTELLAEALGVAEGGAE
;
A
#
# COMPACT_ATOMS: atom_id res chain seq x y z
N MET A 1 0.81 -19.32 7.29
CA MET A 1 -0.47 -19.00 6.59
C MET A 1 -0.11 -18.54 5.19
N ILE A 2 -0.82 -18.98 4.14
CA ILE A 2 -0.51 -18.60 2.74
C ILE A 2 -1.55 -17.58 2.30
N TYR A 3 -1.11 -16.51 1.64
CA TYR A 3 -2.01 -15.45 1.14
C TYR A 3 -1.97 -15.37 -0.38
N ASN A 4 -3.14 -15.19 -1.01
CA ASN A 4 -3.19 -14.75 -2.39
C ASN A 4 -2.64 -13.33 -2.47
N TYR A 5 -1.81 -13.06 -3.45
CA TYR A 5 -1.10 -11.80 -3.58
C TYR A 5 -1.43 -11.09 -4.90
N TYR A 6 -1.72 -9.80 -4.77
CA TYR A 6 -1.94 -8.90 -5.89
C TYR A 6 -0.81 -7.85 -5.91
N PRO A 7 0.22 -8.00 -6.76
CA PRO A 7 1.34 -7.05 -6.81
C PRO A 7 0.92 -5.69 -7.37
N GLY A 8 0.06 -5.69 -8.40
CA GLY A 8 -0.28 -4.50 -9.16
C GLY A 8 0.83 -4.07 -10.13
N CYS A 9 0.49 -3.19 -11.07
CA CYS A 9 1.33 -2.87 -12.23
C CYS A 9 2.70 -2.26 -11.86
N THR A 10 2.78 -1.42 -10.86
CA THR A 10 4.03 -0.73 -10.49
C THR A 10 5.05 -1.68 -9.87
N LEU A 11 4.61 -2.53 -8.93
CA LEU A 11 5.49 -3.49 -8.24
C LEU A 11 5.95 -4.62 -9.18
N SER A 12 5.11 -5.04 -10.12
CA SER A 12 5.49 -6.05 -11.10
C SER A 12 6.40 -5.53 -12.23
N THR A 13 6.61 -4.21 -12.34
CA THR A 13 7.40 -3.61 -13.42
C THR A 13 8.51 -2.68 -12.91
N LYS A 14 8.19 -1.43 -12.62
CA LYS A 14 9.18 -0.37 -12.30
C LYS A 14 9.71 -0.44 -10.87
N ALA A 15 8.98 -1.05 -9.94
CA ALA A 15 9.32 -1.12 -8.53
C ALA A 15 9.49 -2.58 -8.04
N GLN A 16 10.05 -3.45 -8.88
CA GLN A 16 10.28 -4.87 -8.55
C GLN A 16 11.13 -5.08 -7.31
N LYS A 17 12.11 -4.20 -7.04
CA LYS A 17 12.92 -4.27 -5.81
C LYS A 17 12.07 -4.21 -4.55
N LEU A 18 11.03 -3.36 -4.54
CA LEU A 18 10.10 -3.22 -3.41
C LEU A 18 9.25 -4.50 -3.22
N ASP A 19 8.83 -5.11 -4.33
CA ASP A 19 8.11 -6.39 -4.33
C ASP A 19 8.99 -7.53 -3.80
N MET A 20 10.22 -7.63 -4.29
CA MET A 20 11.17 -8.66 -3.84
C MET A 20 11.50 -8.52 -2.35
N ALA A 21 11.70 -7.30 -1.86
CA ALA A 21 11.91 -7.05 -0.44
C ALA A 21 10.72 -7.54 0.40
N ALA A 22 9.50 -7.28 -0.06
CA ALA A 22 8.28 -7.74 0.60
C ALA A 22 8.15 -9.27 0.62
N ARG A 23 8.41 -9.94 -0.49
CA ARG A 23 8.33 -11.41 -0.59
C ARG A 23 9.34 -12.08 0.33
N ARG A 24 10.59 -11.61 0.35
CA ARG A 24 11.62 -12.12 1.27
C ARG A 24 11.25 -11.90 2.75
N ALA A 25 10.74 -10.72 3.08
CA ALA A 25 10.27 -10.44 4.43
C ALA A 25 9.07 -11.33 4.82
N ALA A 26 8.13 -11.55 3.90
CA ALA A 26 6.97 -12.42 4.12
C ALA A 26 7.40 -13.89 4.37
N GLU A 27 8.34 -14.41 3.58
CA GLU A 27 8.91 -15.74 3.79
C GLU A 27 9.58 -15.87 5.15
N ALA A 28 10.42 -14.89 5.52
CA ALA A 28 11.11 -14.86 6.81
C ALA A 28 10.13 -14.82 7.99
N LEU A 29 8.98 -14.16 7.82
CA LEU A 29 7.92 -14.05 8.82
C LEU A 29 6.92 -15.24 8.79
N GLY A 30 7.08 -16.19 7.87
CA GLY A 30 6.28 -17.40 7.79
C GLY A 30 4.90 -17.21 7.13
N PHE A 31 4.71 -16.19 6.30
CA PHE A 31 3.48 -15.99 5.52
C PHE A 31 3.76 -15.75 4.02
N PRO A 32 4.21 -16.77 3.28
CA PRO A 32 4.54 -16.60 1.88
C PRO A 32 3.38 -16.05 1.06
N LEU A 33 3.70 -15.19 0.10
CA LEU A 33 2.77 -14.55 -0.81
C LEU A 33 2.69 -15.34 -2.12
N VAL A 34 1.51 -15.84 -2.48
CA VAL A 34 1.27 -16.54 -3.74
C VAL A 34 0.56 -15.62 -4.70
N GLU A 35 1.27 -15.19 -5.74
CA GLU A 35 0.71 -14.29 -6.73
C GLU A 35 -0.49 -14.92 -7.47
N LEU A 36 -1.54 -14.14 -7.67
CA LEU A 36 -2.65 -14.55 -8.53
C LEU A 36 -2.13 -14.75 -9.96
N PRO A 37 -2.46 -15.86 -10.63
CA PRO A 37 -1.91 -16.18 -11.95
C PRO A 37 -2.34 -15.19 -13.02
N GLU A 38 -3.54 -14.64 -12.87
CA GLU A 38 -4.09 -13.66 -13.80
C GLU A 38 -4.65 -12.47 -13.02
N TRP A 39 -4.05 -11.33 -13.22
CA TRP A 39 -4.53 -10.06 -12.68
C TRP A 39 -4.30 -8.93 -13.70
N GLN A 40 -5.10 -7.91 -13.62
CA GLN A 40 -5.02 -6.70 -14.45
C GLN A 40 -4.76 -5.50 -13.55
N CYS A 41 -4.28 -4.38 -14.13
CA CYS A 41 -4.10 -3.16 -13.38
C CYS A 41 -5.41 -2.72 -12.71
N CYS A 42 -5.33 -2.32 -11.42
CA CYS A 42 -6.50 -1.88 -10.65
C CYS A 42 -7.12 -0.56 -11.15
N GLY A 43 -6.42 0.17 -12.04
CA GLY A 43 -6.89 1.47 -12.54
C GLY A 43 -6.52 2.67 -11.67
N ALA A 44 -5.92 2.48 -10.50
CA ALA A 44 -5.46 3.49 -9.54
C ALA A 44 -6.47 4.60 -9.23
N VAL A 45 -6.60 5.58 -10.12
CA VAL A 45 -7.51 6.73 -9.98
C VAL A 45 -8.91 6.47 -10.57
N TYR A 46 -9.40 5.26 -10.40
CA TYR A 46 -10.69 4.85 -10.96
C TYR A 46 -11.88 5.80 -10.67
N PRO A 47 -11.94 6.54 -9.55
CA PRO A 47 -13.04 7.48 -9.34
C PRO A 47 -13.12 8.62 -10.38
N MET A 48 -12.09 8.76 -11.21
CA MET A 48 -12.06 9.72 -12.32
C MET A 48 -12.51 9.11 -13.65
N ALA A 49 -12.74 7.80 -13.70
CA ALA A 49 -13.24 7.13 -14.91
C ALA A 49 -14.73 7.44 -15.11
N PRO A 50 -15.16 7.70 -16.34
CA PRO A 50 -16.56 8.08 -16.64
C PRO A 50 -17.54 6.89 -16.58
N ASP A 51 -17.06 5.65 -16.70
CA ASP A 51 -17.90 4.46 -16.74
C ASP A 51 -17.80 3.66 -15.43
N ALA A 52 -18.88 3.74 -14.66
CA ALA A 52 -19.00 3.09 -13.35
C ALA A 52 -18.93 1.54 -13.39
N ILE A 53 -19.18 0.91 -14.53
CA ILE A 53 -19.08 -0.56 -14.65
C ILE A 53 -17.69 -0.94 -15.11
N ALA A 54 -17.21 -0.35 -16.20
CA ALA A 54 -15.90 -0.68 -16.78
C ALA A 54 -14.74 -0.52 -15.78
N GLU A 55 -14.77 0.53 -14.96
CA GLU A 55 -13.74 0.78 -13.93
C GLU A 55 -13.63 -0.30 -12.85
N ARG A 56 -14.66 -1.15 -12.67
CA ARG A 56 -14.69 -2.21 -11.66
C ARG A 56 -14.29 -3.59 -12.18
N LEU A 57 -14.32 -3.80 -13.49
CA LEU A 57 -14.19 -5.14 -14.08
C LEU A 57 -12.87 -5.84 -13.73
N SER A 58 -11.75 -5.13 -13.85
CA SER A 58 -10.43 -5.70 -13.54
C SER A 58 -10.29 -6.07 -12.06
N ALA A 59 -10.78 -5.21 -11.18
CA ALA A 59 -10.75 -5.45 -9.74
C ALA A 59 -11.65 -6.66 -9.36
N VAL A 60 -12.87 -6.75 -9.92
CA VAL A 60 -13.79 -7.86 -9.65
C VAL A 60 -13.22 -9.18 -10.15
N ARG A 61 -12.55 -9.24 -11.31
CA ARG A 61 -11.84 -10.46 -11.76
C ARG A 61 -10.80 -10.93 -10.76
N ALA A 62 -9.96 -10.03 -10.25
CA ALA A 62 -8.95 -10.37 -9.25
C ALA A 62 -9.57 -10.82 -7.92
N LEU A 63 -10.63 -10.14 -7.48
CA LEU A 63 -11.36 -10.47 -6.26
C LEU A 63 -12.06 -11.85 -6.36
N ALA A 64 -12.71 -12.12 -7.47
CA ALA A 64 -13.35 -13.43 -7.73
C ALA A 64 -12.32 -14.57 -7.80
N ALA A 65 -11.16 -14.33 -8.46
CA ALA A 65 -10.07 -15.29 -8.51
C ALA A 65 -9.49 -15.58 -7.10
N ALA A 66 -9.39 -14.55 -6.25
CA ALA A 66 -8.98 -14.72 -4.86
C ALA A 66 -10.02 -15.47 -4.03
N LYS A 67 -11.33 -15.21 -4.24
CA LYS A 67 -12.43 -15.98 -3.62
C LYS A 67 -12.28 -17.47 -3.91
N ALA A 68 -12.06 -17.84 -5.15
CA ALA A 68 -11.90 -19.24 -5.57
C ALA A 68 -10.66 -19.93 -4.92
N LYS A 69 -9.72 -19.15 -4.40
CA LYS A 69 -8.47 -19.61 -3.75
C LYS A 69 -8.43 -19.36 -2.23
N GLY A 70 -9.58 -19.33 -1.57
CA GLY A 70 -9.66 -19.20 -0.12
C GLY A 70 -10.03 -17.80 0.39
N GLY A 71 -10.29 -16.84 -0.51
CA GLY A 71 -11.00 -15.60 -0.16
C GLY A 71 -10.18 -14.49 0.54
N VAL A 72 -8.86 -14.63 0.68
CA VAL A 72 -8.01 -13.55 1.22
C VAL A 72 -7.05 -13.06 0.14
N LEU A 73 -7.03 -11.75 -0.08
CA LEU A 73 -6.18 -11.08 -1.06
C LEU A 73 -5.33 -10.00 -0.40
N VAL A 74 -4.02 -10.15 -0.49
CA VAL A 74 -3.06 -9.18 0.07
C VAL A 74 -2.46 -8.33 -1.05
N THR A 75 -2.29 -7.05 -0.79
CA THR A 75 -1.55 -6.13 -1.67
C THR A 75 -0.64 -5.21 -0.86
N LEU A 76 0.43 -4.73 -1.48
CA LEU A 76 1.41 -3.82 -0.88
C LEU A 76 1.14 -2.34 -1.23
N CYS A 77 0.39 -2.11 -2.29
CA CYS A 77 0.17 -0.77 -2.83
C CYS A 77 -1.11 -0.16 -2.26
N SER A 78 -1.00 0.99 -1.57
CA SER A 78 -2.18 1.71 -1.03
C SER A 78 -3.22 2.06 -2.10
N ALA A 79 -2.79 2.36 -3.34
CA ALA A 79 -3.72 2.63 -4.43
C ALA A 79 -4.46 1.36 -4.87
N CYS A 80 -3.76 0.22 -4.99
CA CYS A 80 -4.40 -1.06 -5.30
C CYS A 80 -5.34 -1.50 -4.17
N HIS A 81 -4.90 -1.39 -2.91
CA HIS A 81 -5.71 -1.68 -1.75
C HIS A 81 -7.00 -0.84 -1.75
N HIS A 82 -6.89 0.45 -2.02
CA HIS A 82 -8.03 1.37 -2.10
C HIS A 82 -9.05 0.93 -3.16
N VAL A 83 -8.59 0.65 -4.38
CA VAL A 83 -9.49 0.24 -5.46
C VAL A 83 -10.15 -1.10 -5.15
N LEU A 84 -9.34 -2.12 -4.81
CA LEU A 84 -9.84 -3.46 -4.52
C LEU A 84 -10.85 -3.44 -3.36
N LYS A 85 -10.54 -2.74 -2.26
CA LYS A 85 -11.41 -2.68 -1.08
C LYS A 85 -12.71 -1.90 -1.34
N ARG A 86 -12.64 -0.80 -2.10
CA ARG A 86 -13.83 -0.03 -2.50
C ARG A 86 -14.72 -0.79 -3.47
N VAL A 87 -14.12 -1.42 -4.48
CA VAL A 87 -14.89 -2.24 -5.44
C VAL A 87 -15.53 -3.43 -4.72
N ASN A 88 -14.82 -4.09 -3.82
CA ASN A 88 -15.35 -5.16 -2.99
C ASN A 88 -16.57 -4.69 -2.17
N HIS A 89 -16.44 -3.54 -1.53
CA HIS A 89 -17.55 -2.92 -0.79
C HIS A 89 -18.73 -2.56 -1.70
N ASP A 90 -18.49 -2.01 -2.90
CA ASP A 90 -19.54 -1.70 -3.86
C ASP A 90 -20.27 -2.95 -4.33
N MET A 91 -19.57 -4.05 -4.59
CA MET A 91 -20.17 -5.35 -4.95
C MET A 91 -21.05 -5.90 -3.83
N ALA A 92 -20.68 -5.70 -2.57
CA ALA A 92 -21.46 -6.15 -1.42
C ALA A 92 -22.69 -5.25 -1.11
N THR A 93 -22.61 -3.95 -1.44
CA THR A 93 -23.60 -2.96 -0.95
C THR A 93 -24.45 -2.32 -2.04
N LYS A 94 -24.10 -2.51 -3.32
CA LYS A 94 -24.81 -1.91 -4.48
C LYS A 94 -25.28 -3.01 -5.44
N PRO A 95 -26.44 -3.62 -5.20
CA PRO A 95 -26.89 -4.80 -5.97
C PRO A 95 -27.06 -4.51 -7.47
N GLU A 96 -27.44 -3.31 -7.87
CA GLU A 96 -27.55 -2.90 -9.28
C GLU A 96 -26.18 -2.85 -9.98
N ILE A 97 -25.12 -2.41 -9.29
CA ILE A 97 -23.76 -2.43 -9.79
C ILE A 97 -23.26 -3.87 -9.90
N ALA A 98 -23.47 -4.65 -8.82
CA ALA A 98 -23.08 -6.07 -8.79
C ALA A 98 -23.73 -6.85 -9.92
N ALA A 99 -25.03 -6.67 -10.17
CA ALA A 99 -25.76 -7.33 -11.25
C ALA A 99 -25.16 -7.01 -12.64
N LYS A 100 -24.89 -5.72 -12.93
CA LYS A 100 -24.32 -5.29 -14.21
C LYS A 100 -22.90 -5.81 -14.41
N VAL A 101 -22.05 -5.71 -13.37
CA VAL A 101 -20.67 -6.18 -13.43
C VAL A 101 -20.62 -7.71 -13.65
N ASN A 102 -21.40 -8.47 -12.89
CA ASN A 102 -21.48 -9.92 -13.04
C ASN A 102 -22.01 -10.34 -14.42
N ALA A 103 -23.04 -9.67 -14.92
CA ALA A 103 -23.59 -9.92 -16.26
C ALA A 103 -22.55 -9.68 -17.37
N TYR A 104 -21.71 -8.62 -17.22
CA TYR A 104 -20.65 -8.32 -18.17
C TYR A 104 -19.50 -9.34 -18.11
N LEU A 105 -19.08 -9.72 -16.89
CA LEU A 105 -17.95 -10.61 -16.68
C LEU A 105 -18.25 -12.08 -16.98
N GLN A 106 -19.52 -12.49 -16.93
CA GLN A 106 -19.99 -13.88 -17.15
C GLN A 106 -19.20 -14.88 -16.29
N LEU A 107 -18.98 -14.53 -15.00
CA LEU A 107 -18.32 -15.43 -14.05
C LEU A 107 -19.18 -16.68 -13.83
N GLU A 108 -18.53 -17.83 -13.60
CA GLU A 108 -19.21 -19.09 -13.27
C GLU A 108 -20.11 -18.94 -12.03
N GLU A 109 -19.59 -18.24 -11.02
CA GLU A 109 -20.34 -17.80 -9.85
C GLU A 109 -20.37 -16.28 -9.76
N PRO A 110 -21.53 -15.65 -9.59
CA PRO A 110 -21.63 -14.22 -9.36
C PRO A 110 -20.84 -13.78 -8.12
N TYR A 111 -20.06 -12.73 -8.25
CA TYR A 111 -19.29 -12.16 -7.16
C TYR A 111 -20.12 -11.14 -6.37
N GLN A 112 -20.13 -11.25 -5.02
CA GLN A 112 -20.96 -10.43 -4.12
C GLN A 112 -20.12 -9.69 -3.07
N GLY A 113 -18.80 -9.58 -3.24
CA GLY A 113 -17.93 -8.88 -2.30
C GLY A 113 -17.39 -9.75 -1.16
N GLU A 114 -17.23 -11.06 -1.37
CA GLU A 114 -16.88 -12.03 -0.32
C GLU A 114 -15.38 -12.05 0.03
N THR A 115 -14.52 -11.54 -0.84
CA THR A 115 -13.07 -11.57 -0.64
C THR A 115 -12.63 -10.60 0.45
N GLN A 116 -11.85 -11.07 1.41
CA GLN A 116 -11.18 -10.21 2.37
C GLN A 116 -9.96 -9.54 1.72
N VAL A 117 -9.99 -8.23 1.56
CA VAL A 117 -8.86 -7.45 1.02
C VAL A 117 -8.04 -6.86 2.16
N LEU A 118 -6.76 -7.22 2.22
CA LEU A 118 -5.83 -6.74 3.24
C LEU A 118 -4.66 -5.99 2.59
N HIS A 119 -4.24 -4.92 3.24
CA HIS A 119 -2.91 -4.36 3.01
C HIS A 119 -1.87 -5.19 3.78
N TYR A 120 -0.66 -5.31 3.26
CA TYR A 120 0.43 -6.03 3.92
C TYR A 120 0.68 -5.55 5.37
N LEU A 121 0.51 -4.25 5.63
CA LEU A 121 0.60 -3.70 7.00
C LEU A 121 -0.50 -4.25 7.94
N GLU A 122 -1.70 -4.56 7.41
CA GLU A 122 -2.75 -5.21 8.20
C GLU A 122 -2.34 -6.64 8.55
N VAL A 123 -1.70 -7.38 7.64
CA VAL A 123 -1.14 -8.71 7.93
C VAL A 123 -0.08 -8.63 9.03
N LEU A 124 0.82 -7.66 8.95
CA LEU A 124 1.84 -7.45 9.99
C LEU A 124 1.23 -7.10 11.35
N ARG A 125 0.21 -6.23 11.37
CA ARG A 125 -0.45 -5.81 12.60
C ARG A 125 -1.30 -6.91 13.22
N ASP A 126 -2.18 -7.51 12.41
CA ASP A 126 -3.30 -8.32 12.92
C ASP A 126 -2.97 -9.81 12.98
N HIS A 127 -2.12 -10.31 12.07
CA HIS A 127 -1.80 -11.73 11.97
C HIS A 127 -0.43 -12.08 12.57
N ILE A 128 0.57 -11.21 12.39
CA ILE A 128 1.90 -11.39 13.03
C ILE A 128 1.91 -10.77 14.41
N GLY A 129 1.42 -9.53 14.53
CA GLY A 129 1.48 -8.70 15.73
C GLY A 129 2.84 -8.00 15.91
N TRP A 130 2.80 -6.73 16.32
CA TRP A 130 4.00 -5.90 16.46
C TRP A 130 5.04 -6.48 17.42
N GLY A 131 4.57 -7.11 18.53
CA GLY A 131 5.45 -7.75 19.50
C GLY A 131 6.20 -8.97 18.93
N ASN A 132 5.57 -9.75 18.07
CA ASN A 132 6.21 -10.89 17.42
C ASN A 132 7.13 -10.43 16.28
N LEU A 133 6.75 -9.39 15.52
CA LEU A 133 7.61 -8.76 14.54
C LEU A 133 8.91 -8.27 15.21
N ALA A 134 8.80 -7.54 16.32
CA ALA A 134 9.96 -7.02 17.05
C ALA A 134 10.93 -8.12 17.51
N LYS A 135 10.42 -9.30 17.89
CA LYS A 135 11.27 -10.46 18.28
C LYS A 135 12.05 -11.05 17.09
N GLN A 136 11.60 -10.84 15.85
CA GLN A 136 12.24 -11.36 14.64
C GLN A 136 13.21 -10.37 14.00
N VAL A 137 13.26 -9.13 14.50
CA VAL A 137 14.21 -8.10 14.04
C VAL A 137 15.63 -8.51 14.42
N LYS A 138 16.48 -8.66 13.40
CA LYS A 138 17.92 -8.98 13.56
C LYS A 138 18.77 -7.71 13.59
N ASN A 139 18.41 -6.74 12.77
CA ASN A 139 19.10 -5.46 12.60
C ASN A 139 18.17 -4.31 13.03
N PRO A 140 18.03 -4.00 14.33
CA PRO A 140 17.13 -2.95 14.77
C PRO A 140 17.58 -1.58 14.27
N LEU A 141 16.64 -0.79 13.77
CA LEU A 141 16.87 0.51 13.14
C LEU A 141 17.08 1.63 14.19
N LYS A 142 17.89 1.37 15.20
CA LYS A 142 18.13 2.28 16.33
C LYS A 142 18.75 3.60 15.88
N GLY A 143 18.22 4.71 16.43
CA GLY A 143 18.71 6.07 16.14
C GLY A 143 18.19 6.68 14.84
N ARG A 144 17.46 5.93 14.00
CA ARG A 144 16.82 6.48 12.81
C ARG A 144 15.53 7.21 13.19
N LEU A 145 15.40 8.46 12.77
CA LEU A 145 14.22 9.32 12.96
C LEU A 145 13.39 9.30 11.68
N VAL A 146 12.32 8.51 11.67
CA VAL A 146 11.57 8.16 10.45
C VAL A 146 10.14 8.68 10.50
N GLY A 147 9.73 9.45 9.49
CA GLY A 147 8.36 9.88 9.31
C GLY A 147 7.53 8.86 8.52
N GLY A 148 6.40 8.42 9.06
CA GLY A 148 5.42 7.61 8.32
C GLY A 148 4.60 8.50 7.38
N TYR A 149 4.60 8.23 6.07
CA TYR A 149 3.75 8.93 5.10
C TYR A 149 2.65 8.02 4.57
N TYR A 150 1.43 8.32 4.93
CA TYR A 150 0.23 7.55 4.59
C TYR A 150 -0.34 7.90 3.21
N GLY A 151 -0.24 9.17 2.83
CA GLY A 151 -0.96 9.70 1.68
C GLY A 151 -2.48 9.64 1.87
N CYS A 152 -3.22 9.69 0.76
CA CYS A 152 -4.68 9.80 0.80
C CYS A 152 -5.43 8.45 0.73
N MET A 153 -4.96 7.50 -0.09
CA MET A 153 -5.76 6.32 -0.47
C MET A 153 -5.72 5.21 0.58
N LEU A 154 -4.73 5.15 1.44
CA LEU A 154 -4.62 4.10 2.45
C LEU A 154 -5.73 4.20 3.52
N LEU A 155 -6.12 5.42 3.87
CA LEU A 155 -6.99 5.72 5.00
C LEU A 155 -8.43 6.11 4.62
N ARG A 156 -8.64 6.67 3.42
CA ARG A 156 -9.93 7.28 3.05
C ARG A 156 -10.59 6.59 1.86
N PRO A 157 -11.93 6.42 1.88
CA PRO A 157 -12.87 6.82 2.92
C PRO A 157 -12.81 5.85 4.13
N GLY A 158 -12.67 6.40 5.33
CA GLY A 158 -12.40 5.62 6.55
C GLY A 158 -13.38 4.46 6.81
N ARG A 159 -14.69 4.68 6.56
CA ARG A 159 -15.74 3.66 6.72
C ARG A 159 -15.56 2.41 5.80
N VAL A 160 -14.85 2.55 4.68
CA VAL A 160 -14.59 1.43 3.75
C VAL A 160 -13.21 0.87 3.97
N MET A 161 -12.22 1.76 4.12
CA MET A 161 -10.81 1.33 4.26
C MET A 161 -10.54 0.61 5.58
N THR A 162 -11.12 1.10 6.69
CA THR A 162 -11.01 0.50 8.03
C THR A 162 -9.56 0.11 8.41
N MET A 163 -8.58 0.81 7.82
CA MET A 163 -7.16 0.54 7.99
C MET A 163 -6.66 1.05 9.33
N ASP A 164 -7.00 2.30 9.64
CA ASP A 164 -6.61 3.03 10.84
C ASP A 164 -7.50 4.28 10.97
N ASP A 165 -7.33 5.06 12.03
CA ASP A 165 -7.97 6.38 12.16
C ASP A 165 -7.46 7.30 11.03
N PRO A 166 -8.33 7.80 10.14
CA PRO A 166 -7.89 8.61 9.00
C PRO A 166 -7.32 9.97 9.40
N GLU A 167 -7.61 10.46 10.61
CA GLU A 167 -7.14 11.75 11.11
C GLU A 167 -5.92 11.61 12.04
N ARG A 168 -5.82 10.48 12.76
CA ARG A 168 -4.73 10.20 13.69
C ARG A 168 -4.18 8.79 13.50
N PRO A 169 -3.68 8.47 12.30
CA PRO A 169 -3.18 7.13 12.02
C PRO A 169 -1.92 6.81 12.81
N ARG A 170 -1.72 5.53 13.14
CA ARG A 170 -0.59 5.03 13.94
C ARG A 170 0.08 3.79 13.38
N ILE A 171 -0.51 3.13 12.38
CA ILE A 171 -0.01 1.83 11.91
C ILE A 171 1.44 1.89 11.40
N LEU A 172 1.85 2.99 10.74
CA LEU A 172 3.25 3.18 10.30
C LEU A 172 4.17 3.53 11.48
N GLU A 173 3.73 4.33 12.43
CA GLU A 173 4.48 4.64 13.64
C GLU A 173 4.69 3.39 14.51
N ASP A 174 3.68 2.56 14.68
CA ASP A 174 3.78 1.32 15.44
C ASP A 174 4.64 0.27 14.72
N PHE A 175 4.55 0.20 13.39
CA PHE A 175 5.46 -0.57 12.55
C PHE A 175 6.93 -0.13 12.75
N LEU A 176 7.22 1.16 12.67
CA LEU A 176 8.56 1.71 12.86
C LEU A 176 9.12 1.39 14.25
N LYS A 177 8.29 1.53 15.31
CA LYS A 177 8.68 1.12 16.67
C LYS A 177 9.01 -0.36 16.75
N ALA A 178 8.24 -1.22 16.10
CA ALA A 178 8.49 -2.65 16.07
C ALA A 178 9.83 -3.00 15.41
N LEU A 179 10.28 -2.19 14.43
CA LEU A 179 11.61 -2.32 13.81
C LEU A 179 12.74 -1.66 14.62
N GLY A 180 12.43 -0.97 15.72
CA GLY A 180 13.41 -0.29 16.57
C GLY A 180 13.77 1.12 16.13
N ALA A 181 13.10 1.70 15.13
CA ALA A 181 13.23 3.09 14.75
C ALA A 181 12.43 4.03 15.69
N THR A 182 12.74 5.31 15.65
CA THR A 182 11.97 6.36 16.33
C THR A 182 11.04 7.03 15.32
N PRO A 183 9.72 6.82 15.41
CA PRO A 183 8.79 7.49 14.52
C PRO A 183 8.69 8.99 14.83
N VAL A 184 8.64 9.78 13.77
CA VAL A 184 8.43 11.23 13.83
C VAL A 184 7.02 11.54 13.34
N GLU A 185 6.19 12.10 14.21
CA GLU A 185 4.85 12.56 13.86
C GLU A 185 4.91 13.99 13.29
N TYR A 186 4.18 14.23 12.18
CA TYR A 186 4.10 15.52 11.53
C TYR A 186 2.74 15.74 10.88
N GLY A 187 2.33 16.99 10.68
CA GLY A 187 0.96 17.33 10.32
C GLY A 187 0.53 16.85 8.93
N MET A 188 1.45 16.84 7.96
CA MET A 188 1.12 16.52 6.55
C MET A 188 1.27 15.03 6.17
N ARG A 189 1.37 14.13 7.12
CA ARG A 189 1.62 12.70 6.87
C ARG A 189 0.49 11.96 6.15
N ASN A 190 -0.74 12.48 6.19
CA ASN A 190 -1.93 11.93 5.53
C ASN A 190 -2.51 12.84 4.43
N GLU A 191 -1.75 13.85 3.99
CA GLU A 191 -2.08 14.68 2.84
C GLU A 191 -1.75 13.97 1.52
N CYS A 192 -2.32 14.45 0.42
CA CYS A 192 -2.09 13.85 -0.91
C CYS A 192 -0.76 14.27 -1.49
N CYS A 193 0.02 13.32 -2.04
CA CYS A 193 1.27 13.64 -2.76
C CYS A 193 1.05 14.26 -4.15
N ALA A 194 -0.18 14.40 -4.61
CA ALA A 194 -0.55 14.85 -5.95
C ALA A 194 0.01 13.99 -7.12
N GLY A 195 0.39 12.75 -6.90
CA GLY A 195 1.04 11.92 -7.92
C GLY A 195 0.27 11.77 -9.23
N TYR A 196 -1.07 11.81 -9.21
CA TYR A 196 -1.91 11.79 -10.40
C TYR A 196 -1.97 13.13 -11.15
N LEU A 197 -1.49 14.21 -10.56
CA LEU A 197 -1.37 15.53 -11.18
C LEU A 197 0.03 15.77 -11.79
N ALA A 198 1.00 14.89 -11.54
CA ALA A 198 2.40 15.10 -11.89
C ALA A 198 2.65 15.32 -13.39
N VAL A 199 1.76 14.81 -14.25
CA VAL A 199 1.85 14.99 -15.72
C VAL A 199 1.18 16.28 -16.17
N THR A 200 0.05 16.66 -15.57
CA THR A 200 -0.79 17.78 -16.03
C THR A 200 -0.53 19.08 -15.28
N GLN A 201 -0.06 19.02 -14.04
CA GLN A 201 0.15 20.15 -13.14
C GLN A 201 1.45 19.95 -12.32
N LYS A 202 2.58 19.89 -13.01
CA LYS A 202 3.88 19.55 -12.43
C LYS A 202 4.27 20.49 -11.28
N ASP A 203 4.10 21.81 -11.47
CA ASP A 203 4.49 22.81 -10.46
C ASP A 203 3.67 22.67 -9.18
N LEU A 204 2.37 22.40 -9.30
CA LEU A 204 1.51 22.11 -8.14
C LEU A 204 1.98 20.85 -7.42
N CYS A 205 2.30 19.81 -8.17
CA CYS A 205 2.81 18.56 -7.61
C CYS A 205 4.13 18.78 -6.85
N GLN A 206 5.08 19.51 -7.43
CA GLN A 206 6.36 19.83 -6.80
C GLN A 206 6.18 20.64 -5.50
N ARG A 207 5.29 21.62 -5.50
CA ARG A 207 4.96 22.40 -4.31
C ARG A 207 4.41 21.51 -3.20
N MET A 208 3.42 20.66 -3.50
CA MET A 208 2.81 19.76 -2.51
C MET A 208 3.83 18.75 -1.95
N VAL A 209 4.70 18.21 -2.80
CA VAL A 209 5.80 17.34 -2.36
C VAL A 209 6.77 18.08 -1.46
N GLY A 210 7.14 19.31 -1.81
CA GLY A 210 8.02 20.16 -1.01
C GLY A 210 7.43 20.46 0.38
N GLU A 211 6.14 20.80 0.44
CA GLU A 211 5.43 21.06 1.70
C GLU A 211 5.41 19.82 2.61
N ILE A 212 5.10 18.63 2.06
CA ILE A 212 5.09 17.36 2.81
C ILE A 212 6.48 17.05 3.39
N LYS A 213 7.52 17.07 2.55
CA LYS A 213 8.89 16.74 2.96
C LYS A 213 9.46 17.81 3.90
N GLY A 214 9.19 19.08 3.63
CA GLY A 214 9.60 20.20 4.48
C GLY A 214 8.95 20.15 5.87
N ASN A 215 7.66 19.82 5.95
CA ASN A 215 6.96 19.65 7.22
C ASN A 215 7.53 18.48 8.04
N ALA A 216 7.80 17.34 7.41
CA ALA A 216 8.41 16.20 8.07
C ALA A 216 9.83 16.53 8.59
N ALA A 217 10.67 17.13 7.75
CA ALA A 217 12.03 17.57 8.14
C ALA A 217 12.00 18.59 9.27
N GLY A 218 11.10 19.56 9.22
CA GLY A 218 10.89 20.56 10.27
C GLY A 218 10.47 19.97 11.62
N CYS A 219 9.82 18.80 11.60
CA CYS A 219 9.50 18.01 12.79
C CYS A 219 10.63 17.06 13.23
N GLY A 220 11.77 17.05 12.54
CA GLY A 220 12.94 16.26 12.88
C GLY A 220 13.05 14.89 12.19
N ALA A 221 12.21 14.59 11.20
CA ALA A 221 12.38 13.38 10.41
C ALA A 221 13.64 13.49 9.54
N GLN A 222 14.43 12.42 9.52
CA GLN A 222 15.62 12.27 8.68
C GLN A 222 15.33 11.52 7.40
N GLU A 223 14.24 10.76 7.36
CA GLU A 223 13.73 10.05 6.19
C GLU A 223 12.21 9.87 6.30
N LEU A 224 11.57 9.57 5.18
CA LEU A 224 10.17 9.17 5.11
C LEU A 224 10.05 7.72 4.67
N ILE A 225 9.05 7.01 5.19
CA ILE A 225 8.57 5.75 4.60
C ILE A 225 7.15 5.91 4.09
N THR A 226 6.82 5.16 3.05
CA THR A 226 5.44 5.10 2.53
C THR A 226 5.05 3.67 2.16
N ALA A 227 3.75 3.42 2.10
CA ALA A 227 3.14 2.15 1.71
C ALA A 227 2.44 2.20 0.33
N CYS A 228 2.79 3.18 -0.49
CA CYS A 228 2.29 3.33 -1.85
C CYS A 228 3.46 3.56 -2.82
N PRO A 229 3.73 2.66 -3.79
CA PRO A 229 4.85 2.83 -4.73
C PRO A 229 4.65 4.05 -5.64
N LEU A 230 3.41 4.46 -5.89
CA LEU A 230 3.14 5.71 -6.60
C LEU A 230 3.55 6.94 -5.77
N CYS A 231 3.27 6.94 -4.47
CA CYS A 231 3.73 8.00 -3.57
C CYS A 231 5.25 7.99 -3.42
N ALA A 232 5.87 6.81 -3.27
CA ALA A 232 7.33 6.67 -3.19
C ALA A 232 8.00 7.32 -4.42
N TYR A 233 7.55 6.95 -5.62
CA TYR A 233 8.04 7.55 -6.85
C TYR A 233 7.83 9.07 -6.88
N ASN A 234 6.63 9.53 -6.55
CA ASN A 234 6.28 10.95 -6.67
C ASN A 234 7.06 11.83 -5.69
N LEU A 235 7.22 11.38 -4.43
CA LEU A 235 7.98 12.09 -3.40
C LEU A 235 9.50 12.15 -3.70
N VAL A 236 9.99 11.28 -4.60
CA VAL A 236 11.38 11.31 -5.07
C VAL A 236 11.50 12.13 -6.36
N ALA A 237 10.68 11.82 -7.38
CA ALA A 237 10.82 12.38 -8.72
C ALA A 237 10.42 13.87 -8.82
N ASN A 238 9.56 14.35 -7.93
CA ASN A 238 9.09 15.74 -7.89
C ASN A 238 9.60 16.53 -6.68
N ALA A 239 10.57 15.98 -5.93
CA ALA A 239 11.22 16.70 -4.84
C ALA A 239 12.31 17.64 -5.37
N GLU A 240 12.55 18.72 -4.63
CA GLU A 240 13.76 19.55 -4.79
C GLU A 240 15.00 18.76 -4.37
N ALA A 241 16.17 19.19 -4.85
CA ALA A 241 17.45 18.65 -4.43
C ALA A 241 17.66 18.83 -2.91
N ASN A 242 18.38 17.89 -2.30
CA ASN A 242 18.75 17.91 -0.87
C ASN A 242 17.59 17.85 0.14
N THR A 243 16.44 17.27 -0.23
CA THR A 243 15.37 16.96 0.72
C THR A 243 15.60 15.58 1.36
N ILE A 244 14.93 15.32 2.51
CA ILE A 244 15.04 14.02 3.19
C ILE A 244 14.71 12.85 2.25
N PRO A 245 15.42 11.71 2.35
CA PRO A 245 15.17 10.54 1.52
C PRO A 245 13.79 9.92 1.78
N VAL A 246 13.33 9.14 0.82
CA VAL A 246 12.08 8.40 0.91
C VAL A 246 12.35 6.94 0.59
N ALA A 247 11.98 6.05 1.50
CA ALA A 247 12.05 4.62 1.34
C ALA A 247 10.63 3.99 1.30
N TYR A 248 10.56 2.77 0.86
CA TYR A 248 9.35 1.98 0.94
C TYR A 248 9.35 1.14 2.21
N PHE A 249 8.21 0.99 2.86
CA PHE A 249 8.14 0.30 4.16
C PHE A 249 8.71 -1.14 4.13
N THR A 250 8.63 -1.84 2.99
CA THR A 250 9.17 -3.20 2.86
C THR A 250 10.69 -3.25 2.74
N GLU A 251 11.33 -2.16 2.32
CA GLU A 251 12.79 -2.05 2.31
C GLU A 251 13.32 -2.00 3.75
N LEU A 252 12.72 -1.15 4.60
CA LEU A 252 13.07 -1.10 6.02
C LEU A 252 12.75 -2.41 6.74
N LEU A 253 11.64 -3.06 6.38
CA LEU A 253 11.29 -4.36 6.93
C LEU A 253 12.35 -5.42 6.58
N ALA A 254 12.74 -5.51 5.30
CA ALA A 254 13.74 -6.46 4.85
C ALA A 254 15.12 -6.20 5.47
N GLU A 255 15.52 -4.94 5.61
CA GLU A 255 16.73 -4.51 6.32
C GLU A 255 16.70 -4.98 7.78
N ALA A 256 15.62 -4.66 8.50
CA ALA A 256 15.47 -5.01 9.91
C ALA A 256 15.45 -6.52 10.17
N LEU A 257 14.84 -7.29 9.26
CA LEU A 257 14.82 -8.76 9.33
C LEU A 257 16.14 -9.41 8.85
N GLY A 258 17.07 -8.64 8.29
CA GLY A 258 18.35 -9.16 7.75
C GLY A 258 18.15 -9.99 6.47
N VAL A 259 17.16 -9.65 5.64
CA VAL A 259 16.82 -10.30 4.36
C VAL A 259 16.82 -9.33 3.17
N ALA A 260 17.32 -8.11 3.37
CA ALA A 260 17.62 -7.19 2.28
C ALA A 260 18.62 -7.84 1.30
N GLU A 261 18.58 -7.44 0.00
CA GLU A 261 19.67 -7.82 -0.91
C GLU A 261 20.97 -7.33 -0.31
N GLY A 262 21.94 -8.24 -0.17
CA GLY A 262 23.32 -7.83 0.08
C GLY A 262 23.68 -6.84 -1.02
N GLY A 263 24.08 -5.61 -0.65
CA GLY A 263 24.65 -4.70 -1.63
C GLY A 263 25.75 -5.45 -2.36
N ALA A 264 25.56 -5.69 -3.65
CA ALA A 264 26.70 -6.04 -4.50
C ALA A 264 27.60 -4.81 -4.44
N GLU A 265 28.78 -5.00 -3.82
CA GLU A 265 29.92 -4.08 -3.90
C GLU A 265 30.28 -3.80 -5.36
#